data_99848132b57fcb4826bc1f30dae07273
#
_entry.id   99848132b57fcb4826bc1f30dae07273
#
_cell.length_a   1.000
_cell.length_b   1.000
_cell.length_c   1.000
_cell.angle_alpha   90.00
_cell.angle_beta   90.00
_cell.angle_gamma   90.00
#
_symmetry.space_group_name_H-M   'P 1'
#
loop_
_entity.id
_entity.type
_entity.pdbx_description
1 polymer ?
#
loop_
_entity_poly.entity_id
_entity_poly.type
_entity_poly.pdbx_seq_one_letter_code
_entity_poly.pdbx_strand_id
1 'polypeptide(L)'
;MSMNEQMNHAEENILHTYNRFPVMFDHGEGCYLYDTEGKKYLDFAAGIAVNSLGYHYPGYDEALKSQIDKLTHISNLYYNEPMSEAGEKLVKASGLSKAFFTNSGTEAIEGALKAARKYAYTKYGKEAGKYEIIAMNHSFHGRSMGALSVTGTEHYREPFEPLVGGVKF
;
A
#
# COMPACT_ATOMS: atom_id res chain seq x y z
N MET A 1 -30.05 -10.38 -3.07
CA MET A 1 -30.08 -8.94 -2.72
C MET A 1 -29.88 -8.15 -4.01
N SER A 2 -30.67 -7.12 -4.23
CA SER A 2 -30.42 -6.17 -5.31
C SER A 2 -29.13 -5.38 -5.06
N MET A 3 -28.60 -4.72 -6.09
CA MET A 3 -27.41 -3.86 -5.96
C MET A 3 -27.60 -2.81 -4.85
N ASN A 4 -28.77 -2.16 -4.80
CA ASN A 4 -29.07 -1.16 -3.78
C ASN A 4 -29.11 -1.74 -2.36
N GLU A 5 -29.69 -2.93 -2.17
CA GLU A 5 -29.70 -3.62 -0.88
C GLU A 5 -28.29 -3.96 -0.41
N GLN A 6 -27.41 -4.40 -1.32
CA GLN A 6 -26.01 -4.71 -0.97
C GLN A 6 -25.21 -3.44 -0.65
N MET A 7 -25.41 -2.34 -1.39
CA MET A 7 -24.77 -1.05 -1.07
C MET A 7 -25.23 -0.53 0.29
N ASN A 8 -26.53 -0.55 0.58
CA ASN A 8 -27.05 -0.17 1.89
C ASN A 8 -26.46 -1.04 3.01
N HIS A 9 -26.41 -2.35 2.80
CA HIS A 9 -25.80 -3.29 3.76
C HIS A 9 -24.32 -2.97 4.02
N ALA A 10 -23.57 -2.55 3.01
CA ALA A 10 -22.19 -2.11 3.18
C ALA A 10 -22.10 -0.80 3.99
N GLU A 11 -22.95 0.18 3.72
CA GLU A 11 -22.96 1.46 4.47
C GLU A 11 -23.40 1.28 5.93
N GLU A 12 -24.27 0.32 6.22
CA GLU A 12 -24.69 -0.01 7.59
C GLU A 12 -23.59 -0.72 8.40
N ASN A 13 -22.72 -1.49 7.76
CA ASN A 13 -21.79 -2.39 8.45
C ASN A 13 -20.31 -2.01 8.32
N ILE A 14 -19.95 -1.11 7.42
CA ILE A 14 -18.58 -0.67 7.19
C ILE A 14 -18.45 0.80 7.58
N LEU A 15 -17.48 1.10 8.45
CA LEU A 15 -17.21 2.48 8.87
C LEU A 15 -17.02 3.38 7.64
N HIS A 16 -17.78 4.49 7.61
CA HIS A 16 -17.77 5.42 6.49
C HIS A 16 -16.49 6.27 6.48
N THR A 17 -15.43 5.73 5.89
CA THR A 17 -14.13 6.41 5.73
C THR A 17 -13.88 6.90 4.30
N TYR A 18 -14.71 6.51 3.35
CA TYR A 18 -14.66 6.89 1.94
C TYR A 18 -16.05 7.17 1.39
N ASN A 19 -16.15 8.20 0.53
CA ASN A 19 -17.34 8.43 -0.30
C ASN A 19 -17.26 7.50 -1.52
N ARG A 20 -18.03 6.41 -1.51
CA ARG A 20 -18.05 5.44 -2.59
C ARG A 20 -18.92 5.91 -3.73
N PHE A 21 -18.50 5.64 -4.97
CA PHE A 21 -19.37 5.79 -6.12
C PHE A 21 -20.47 4.71 -6.10
N PRO A 22 -21.70 5.03 -6.51
CA PRO A 22 -22.83 4.09 -6.46
C PRO A 22 -22.77 3.09 -7.63
N VAL A 23 -21.69 2.31 -7.67
CA VAL A 23 -21.45 1.24 -8.65
C VAL A 23 -20.96 0.01 -7.90
N MET A 24 -21.50 -1.15 -8.25
CA MET A 24 -21.05 -2.42 -7.72
C MET A 24 -20.44 -3.24 -8.85
N PHE A 25 -19.11 -3.40 -8.80
CA PHE A 25 -18.39 -4.23 -9.77
C PHE A 25 -18.48 -5.70 -9.38
N ASP A 26 -18.65 -6.55 -10.42
CA ASP A 26 -18.73 -8.01 -10.31
C ASP A 26 -17.41 -8.67 -10.72
N HIS A 27 -16.90 -8.33 -11.89
CA HIS A 27 -15.65 -8.92 -12.41
C HIS A 27 -14.87 -7.92 -13.27
N GLY A 28 -13.64 -8.33 -13.61
CA GLY A 28 -12.76 -7.59 -14.51
C GLY A 28 -12.19 -8.49 -15.60
N GLU A 29 -11.87 -7.93 -16.77
CA GLU A 29 -11.21 -8.60 -17.87
C GLU A 29 -10.24 -7.63 -18.58
N GLY A 30 -8.97 -7.98 -18.64
CA GLY A 30 -7.94 -7.09 -19.19
C GLY A 30 -7.93 -5.74 -18.48
N CYS A 31 -8.24 -4.66 -19.19
CA CYS A 31 -8.35 -3.30 -18.63
C CYS A 31 -9.81 -2.84 -18.39
N TYR A 32 -10.75 -3.75 -18.32
CA TYR A 32 -12.16 -3.43 -18.15
C TYR A 32 -12.73 -4.01 -16.86
N LEU A 33 -13.66 -3.28 -16.26
CA LEU A 33 -14.54 -3.72 -15.18
C LEU A 33 -15.96 -3.87 -15.69
N TYR A 34 -16.71 -4.78 -15.08
CA TYR A 34 -18.11 -5.00 -15.36
C TYR A 34 -18.88 -4.91 -14.04
N ASP A 35 -19.99 -4.16 -14.05
CA ASP A 35 -20.86 -4.12 -12.89
C ASP A 35 -21.84 -5.30 -12.85
N THR A 36 -22.60 -5.39 -11.76
CA THR A 36 -23.59 -6.46 -11.55
C THR A 36 -24.75 -6.43 -12.54
N GLU A 37 -24.91 -5.36 -13.34
CA GLU A 37 -25.89 -5.23 -14.41
C GLU A 37 -25.29 -5.52 -15.79
N GLY A 38 -23.99 -5.88 -15.85
CA GLY A 38 -23.25 -6.20 -17.07
C GLY A 38 -22.74 -4.98 -17.84
N LYS A 39 -22.83 -3.79 -17.29
CA LYS A 39 -22.28 -2.60 -17.92
C LYS A 39 -20.77 -2.59 -17.82
N LYS A 40 -20.12 -2.31 -18.95
CA LYS A 40 -18.67 -2.30 -19.13
C LYS A 40 -18.09 -0.91 -18.87
N TYR A 41 -16.97 -0.87 -18.12
CA TYR A 41 -16.21 0.33 -17.79
C TYR A 41 -14.76 0.15 -18.16
N LEU A 42 -14.12 1.14 -18.77
CA LEU A 42 -12.69 1.16 -18.97
C LEU A 42 -12.02 1.61 -17.66
N ASP A 43 -11.20 0.73 -17.06
CA ASP A 43 -10.58 0.97 -15.76
C ASP A 43 -9.23 1.70 -15.88
N PHE A 44 -9.27 3.03 -15.88
CA PHE A 44 -8.08 3.87 -15.75
C PHE A 44 -7.62 4.09 -14.29
N ALA A 45 -8.43 3.68 -13.32
CA ALA A 45 -8.07 3.81 -11.91
C ALA A 45 -7.12 2.68 -11.45
N ALA A 46 -7.30 1.46 -12.00
CA ALA A 46 -6.49 0.27 -11.73
C ALA A 46 -6.21 0.07 -10.22
N GLY A 47 -7.24 0.26 -9.36
CA GLY A 47 -7.07 0.19 -7.91
C GLY A 47 -6.09 1.22 -7.34
N ILE A 48 -6.01 2.42 -7.93
CA ILE A 48 -4.99 3.46 -7.68
C ILE A 48 -3.60 2.93 -8.07
N ALA A 49 -3.49 2.47 -9.32
CA ALA A 49 -2.29 1.96 -9.99
C ALA A 49 -1.67 0.66 -9.40
N VAL A 50 -2.37 -0.03 -8.50
CA VAL A 50 -1.86 -1.30 -7.95
C VAL A 50 -2.18 -2.51 -8.84
N ASN A 51 -3.21 -2.43 -9.69
CA ASN A 51 -3.59 -3.46 -10.66
C ASN A 51 -3.01 -3.19 -12.06
N SER A 52 -1.69 -2.95 -12.12
CA SER A 52 -1.01 -2.51 -13.34
C SER A 52 -1.00 -3.54 -14.47
N LEU A 53 -1.16 -4.83 -14.16
CA LEU A 53 -1.25 -5.90 -15.14
C LEU A 53 -2.66 -6.05 -15.74
N GLY A 54 -3.66 -5.39 -15.15
CA GLY A 54 -5.06 -5.62 -15.46
C GLY A 54 -5.58 -6.93 -14.84
N TYR A 55 -6.78 -7.31 -15.27
CA TYR A 55 -7.50 -8.49 -14.77
C TYR A 55 -7.18 -9.70 -15.65
N HIS A 56 -6.93 -10.84 -15.02
CA HIS A 56 -6.63 -12.13 -15.69
C HIS A 56 -5.42 -12.05 -16.64
N TYR A 57 -4.34 -11.36 -16.21
CA TYR A 57 -3.11 -11.35 -16.98
C TYR A 57 -2.58 -12.78 -17.16
N PRO A 58 -2.22 -13.20 -18.40
CA PRO A 58 -1.79 -14.55 -18.67
C PRO A 58 -0.66 -15.04 -17.76
N GLY A 59 -0.86 -16.18 -17.10
CA GLY A 59 0.09 -16.79 -16.18
C GLY A 59 0.10 -16.21 -14.76
N TYR A 60 -0.51 -15.04 -14.51
CA TYR A 60 -0.54 -14.45 -13.16
C TYR A 60 -1.47 -15.21 -12.22
N ASP A 61 -2.70 -15.47 -12.68
CA ASP A 61 -3.71 -16.20 -11.89
C ASP A 61 -3.24 -17.64 -11.59
N GLU A 62 -2.63 -18.31 -12.57
CA GLU A 62 -2.08 -19.66 -12.41
C GLU A 62 -0.92 -19.69 -11.42
N ALA A 63 -0.02 -18.69 -11.47
CA ALA A 63 1.09 -18.58 -10.53
C ALA A 63 0.58 -18.39 -9.09
N LEU A 64 -0.45 -17.54 -8.89
CA LEU A 64 -1.08 -17.35 -7.56
C LEU A 64 -1.74 -18.63 -7.08
N LYS A 65 -2.55 -19.30 -7.91
CA LYS A 65 -3.22 -20.56 -7.55
C LYS A 65 -2.21 -21.63 -7.16
N SER A 66 -1.16 -21.82 -7.99
CA SER A 66 -0.09 -22.77 -7.72
C SER A 66 0.65 -22.48 -6.41
N GLN A 67 0.88 -21.20 -6.09
CA GLN A 67 1.54 -20.84 -4.83
C GLN A 67 0.62 -21.04 -3.61
N ILE A 68 -0.69 -20.79 -3.75
CA ILE A 68 -1.68 -21.07 -2.71
C ILE A 68 -1.69 -22.55 -2.38
N ASP A 69 -1.66 -23.43 -3.38
CA ASP A 69 -1.64 -24.88 -3.20
C ASP A 69 -0.32 -25.38 -2.57
N LYS A 70 0.78 -24.63 -2.78
CA LYS A 70 2.11 -24.99 -2.27
C LYS A 70 2.36 -24.48 -0.85
N LEU A 71 2.17 -23.17 -0.63
CA LEU A 71 2.45 -22.50 0.66
C LEU A 71 1.88 -21.09 0.65
N THR A 72 0.87 -20.84 1.48
CA THR A 72 0.18 -19.54 1.54
C THR A 72 0.90 -18.54 2.41
N HIS A 73 1.47 -18.95 3.54
CA HIS A 73 2.13 -18.06 4.49
C HIS A 73 3.20 -18.79 5.31
N ILE A 74 4.25 -18.05 5.62
CA ILE A 74 5.31 -18.43 6.53
C ILE A 74 5.86 -17.17 7.21
N SER A 75 6.23 -17.27 8.50
CA SER A 75 6.84 -16.17 9.24
C SER A 75 8.21 -15.77 8.65
N ASN A 76 8.61 -14.50 8.84
CA ASN A 76 9.96 -14.00 8.55
C ASN A 76 11.07 -14.71 9.36
N LEU A 77 10.71 -15.64 10.23
CA LEU A 77 11.68 -16.52 10.90
C LEU A 77 12.25 -17.62 9.98
N TYR A 78 11.67 -17.79 8.81
CA TYR A 78 12.03 -18.84 7.85
C TYR A 78 12.24 -18.26 6.46
N TYR A 79 12.94 -19.00 5.61
CA TYR A 79 13.17 -18.64 4.21
C TYR A 79 12.13 -19.28 3.31
N ASN A 80 11.79 -18.60 2.22
CA ASN A 80 11.01 -19.14 1.11
C ASN A 80 11.56 -18.65 -0.22
N GLU A 81 11.38 -19.46 -1.24
CA GLU A 81 11.90 -19.20 -2.58
C GLU A 81 11.30 -17.95 -3.24
N PRO A 82 9.95 -17.75 -3.28
CA PRO A 82 9.37 -16.58 -3.93
C PRO A 82 9.84 -15.24 -3.37
N MET A 83 10.01 -15.14 -2.05
CA MET A 83 10.51 -13.91 -1.43
C MET A 83 11.97 -13.64 -1.79
N SER A 84 12.80 -14.68 -1.83
CA SER A 84 14.22 -14.55 -2.19
C SER A 84 14.38 -14.09 -3.65
N GLU A 85 13.64 -14.70 -4.59
CA GLU A 85 13.66 -14.32 -5.99
C GLU A 85 13.10 -12.90 -6.22
N ALA A 86 12.00 -12.55 -5.54
CA ALA A 86 11.43 -11.21 -5.63
C ALA A 86 12.43 -10.15 -5.11
N GLY A 87 13.13 -10.45 -4.01
CA GLY A 87 14.19 -9.60 -3.46
C GLY A 87 15.32 -9.37 -4.46
N GLU A 88 15.81 -10.44 -5.07
CA GLU A 88 16.87 -10.36 -6.11
C GLU A 88 16.45 -9.49 -7.30
N LYS A 89 15.26 -9.76 -7.85
CA LYS A 89 14.71 -9.01 -8.99
C LYS A 89 14.55 -7.52 -8.68
N LEU A 90 14.03 -7.18 -7.50
CA LEU A 90 13.86 -5.78 -7.06
C LEU A 90 15.21 -5.07 -6.86
N VAL A 91 16.17 -5.70 -6.24
CA VAL A 91 17.52 -5.16 -6.04
C VAL A 91 18.18 -4.90 -7.40
N LYS A 92 18.10 -5.87 -8.32
CA LYS A 92 18.64 -5.72 -9.67
C LYS A 92 17.97 -4.61 -10.47
N ALA A 93 16.65 -4.49 -10.38
CA ALA A 93 15.88 -3.47 -11.12
C ALA A 93 16.06 -2.06 -10.54
N SER A 94 16.18 -1.92 -9.22
CA SER A 94 16.31 -0.63 -8.54
C SER A 94 17.74 -0.11 -8.46
N GLY A 95 18.75 -0.96 -8.59
CA GLY A 95 20.15 -0.63 -8.32
C GLY A 95 20.47 -0.43 -6.83
N LEU A 96 19.53 -0.70 -5.92
CA LEU A 96 19.73 -0.66 -4.47
C LEU A 96 20.31 -1.98 -3.96
N SER A 97 20.83 -1.97 -2.72
CA SER A 97 21.53 -3.13 -2.17
C SER A 97 20.61 -4.18 -1.56
N LYS A 98 19.44 -3.80 -1.05
CA LYS A 98 18.50 -4.67 -0.34
C LYS A 98 17.07 -4.19 -0.49
N ALA A 99 16.12 -5.14 -0.43
CA ALA A 99 14.68 -4.89 -0.38
C ALA A 99 14.14 -5.19 1.02
N PHE A 100 13.10 -4.46 1.42
CA PHE A 100 12.33 -4.69 2.63
C PHE A 100 10.85 -4.79 2.25
N PHE A 101 10.25 -5.95 2.49
CA PHE A 101 8.87 -6.23 2.16
C PHE A 101 7.94 -5.86 3.32
N THR A 102 6.82 -5.24 3.00
CA THR A 102 5.76 -4.84 3.93
C THR A 102 4.40 -5.13 3.30
N ASN A 103 3.32 -5.03 4.08
CA ASN A 103 1.96 -5.30 3.59
C ASN A 103 1.34 -4.11 2.84
N SER A 104 1.93 -2.91 2.96
CA SER A 104 1.37 -1.69 2.37
C SER A 104 2.42 -0.60 2.18
N GLY A 105 2.11 0.39 1.33
CA GLY A 105 2.94 1.58 1.16
C GLY A 105 3.10 2.38 2.46
N THR A 106 2.06 2.48 3.27
CA THR A 106 2.15 3.15 4.58
C THR A 106 3.15 2.46 5.52
N GLU A 107 3.16 1.13 5.56
CA GLU A 107 4.15 0.36 6.34
C GLU A 107 5.57 0.51 5.77
N ALA A 108 5.71 0.61 4.45
CA ALA A 108 7.00 0.89 3.83
C ALA A 108 7.56 2.26 4.28
N ILE A 109 6.72 3.28 4.35
CA ILE A 109 7.09 4.60 4.87
C ILE A 109 7.44 4.53 6.37
N GLU A 110 6.66 3.82 7.19
CA GLU A 110 7.01 3.58 8.60
C GLU A 110 8.39 2.92 8.73
N GLY A 111 8.66 1.92 7.91
CA GLY A 111 9.96 1.26 7.82
C GLY A 111 11.09 2.22 7.44
N ALA A 112 10.87 3.07 6.43
CA ALA A 112 11.83 4.07 5.97
C ALA A 112 12.15 5.10 7.06
N LEU A 113 11.15 5.64 7.76
CA LEU A 113 11.33 6.58 8.87
C LEU A 113 12.15 5.96 10.01
N LYS A 114 11.83 4.71 10.37
CA LYS A 114 12.56 3.97 11.40
C LYS A 114 14.00 3.66 10.97
N ALA A 115 14.21 3.26 9.72
CA ALA A 115 15.54 2.99 9.18
C ALA A 115 16.40 4.26 9.17
N ALA A 116 15.87 5.40 8.74
CA ALA A 116 16.57 6.68 8.74
C ALA A 116 16.98 7.10 10.16
N ARG A 117 16.05 7.03 11.12
CA ARG A 117 16.33 7.37 12.53
C ARG A 117 17.32 6.40 13.17
N LYS A 118 17.19 5.10 12.91
CA LYS A 118 18.13 4.10 13.42
C LYS A 118 19.53 4.29 12.85
N TYR A 119 19.63 4.58 11.56
CA TYR A 119 20.91 4.90 10.92
C TYR A 119 21.59 6.11 11.59
N ALA A 120 20.84 7.21 11.74
CA ALA A 120 21.37 8.42 12.36
C ALA A 120 21.81 8.18 13.81
N TYR A 121 20.99 7.48 14.59
CA TYR A 121 21.33 7.09 15.96
C TYR A 121 22.62 6.23 16.02
N THR A 122 22.73 5.23 15.15
CA THR A 122 23.90 4.32 15.14
C THR A 122 25.17 5.04 14.70
N LYS A 123 25.07 5.95 13.72
CA LYS A 123 26.22 6.65 13.14
C LYS A 123 26.70 7.83 13.97
N TYR A 124 25.80 8.57 14.58
CA TYR A 124 26.10 9.86 15.22
C TYR A 124 25.86 9.87 16.75
N GLY A 125 25.22 8.85 17.29
CA GLY A 125 24.82 8.77 18.69
C GLY A 125 23.55 9.56 19.01
N LYS A 126 22.97 9.29 20.18
CA LYS A 126 21.72 9.91 20.66
C LYS A 126 21.84 11.42 20.79
N GLU A 127 22.94 11.89 21.34
CA GLU A 127 23.16 13.29 21.68
C GLU A 127 23.34 14.21 20.45
N ALA A 128 23.56 13.65 19.28
CA ALA A 128 23.68 14.42 18.04
C ALA A 128 22.36 15.03 17.56
N GLY A 129 21.19 14.61 18.08
CA GLY A 129 19.89 15.16 17.74
C GLY A 129 19.47 15.00 16.28
N LYS A 130 20.11 14.10 15.52
CA LYS A 130 19.86 13.90 14.07
C LYS A 130 18.68 12.97 13.84
N TYR A 131 17.49 13.46 14.06
CA TYR A 131 16.24 12.69 13.90
C TYR A 131 15.24 13.39 12.97
N GLU A 132 15.55 14.59 12.49
CA GLU A 132 14.65 15.35 11.62
C GLU A 132 14.53 14.71 10.24
N ILE A 133 13.32 14.76 9.70
CA ILE A 133 12.95 14.28 8.37
C ILE A 133 12.41 15.46 7.56
N ILE A 134 12.87 15.60 6.34
CA ILE A 134 12.32 16.54 5.38
C ILE A 134 11.34 15.79 4.49
N ALA A 135 10.11 16.27 4.40
CA ALA A 135 9.07 15.76 3.50
C ALA A 135 8.67 16.83 2.49
N MET A 136 8.13 16.39 1.36
CA MET A 136 7.71 17.31 0.30
C MET A 136 6.29 17.82 0.57
N ASN A 137 6.06 19.10 0.28
CA ASN A 137 4.70 19.65 0.24
C ASN A 137 3.84 18.88 -0.76
N HIS A 138 2.56 18.73 -0.46
CA HIS A 138 1.57 18.02 -1.29
C HIS A 138 1.87 16.53 -1.53
N SER A 139 2.81 15.95 -0.78
CA SER A 139 3.07 14.51 -0.84
C SER A 139 1.99 13.70 -0.14
N PHE A 140 1.86 12.43 -0.54
CA PHE A 140 1.05 11.45 0.16
C PHE A 140 1.91 10.23 0.50
N HIS A 141 2.00 9.90 1.78
CA HIS A 141 2.83 8.80 2.27
C HIS A 141 2.06 7.72 3.02
N GLY A 142 0.79 7.94 3.29
CA GLY A 142 -0.07 6.98 3.96
C GLY A 142 -0.88 7.59 5.09
N ARG A 143 -1.61 6.73 5.83
CA ARG A 143 -2.57 7.14 6.87
C ARG A 143 -2.27 6.60 8.26
N SER A 144 -1.21 5.79 8.46
CA SER A 144 -0.70 5.49 9.80
C SER A 144 -0.07 6.76 10.41
N MET A 145 0.04 6.84 11.72
CA MET A 145 0.48 8.07 12.41
C MET A 145 1.86 8.55 11.93
N GLY A 146 2.83 7.65 11.72
CA GLY A 146 4.14 8.03 11.19
C GLY A 146 4.10 8.44 9.72
N ALA A 147 3.43 7.67 8.86
CA ALA A 147 3.29 8.02 7.45
C ALA A 147 2.45 9.29 7.24
N LEU A 148 1.42 9.50 8.06
CA LEU A 148 0.62 10.72 8.07
C LEU A 148 1.47 11.94 8.45
N SER A 149 2.40 11.77 9.42
CA SER A 149 3.30 12.85 9.86
C SER A 149 4.16 13.43 8.74
N VAL A 150 4.49 12.63 7.73
CA VAL A 150 5.30 13.05 6.57
C VAL A 150 4.45 13.32 5.31
N THR A 151 3.13 13.16 5.38
CA THR A 151 2.21 13.52 4.31
C THR A 151 2.07 15.04 4.22
N GLY A 152 2.41 15.63 3.06
CA GLY A 152 2.55 17.08 2.87
C GLY A 152 1.24 17.86 2.77
N THR A 153 0.10 17.19 2.69
CA THR A 153 -1.23 17.82 2.59
C THR A 153 -1.80 18.03 4.00
N GLU A 154 -1.85 19.29 4.44
CA GLU A 154 -2.16 19.68 5.81
C GLU A 154 -3.52 19.18 6.29
N HIS A 155 -4.58 19.36 5.52
CA HIS A 155 -5.93 18.94 5.91
C HIS A 155 -6.09 17.44 6.20
N TYR A 156 -5.15 16.60 5.74
CA TYR A 156 -5.12 15.18 6.13
C TYR A 156 -4.52 14.97 7.51
N ARG A 157 -3.66 15.88 7.98
CA ARG A 157 -2.92 15.77 9.24
C ARG A 157 -3.63 16.43 10.41
N GLU A 158 -4.15 17.63 10.18
CA GLU A 158 -4.73 18.51 11.21
C GLU A 158 -5.67 17.79 12.19
N PRO A 159 -6.64 16.96 11.74
CA PRO A 159 -7.56 16.29 12.67
C PRO A 159 -6.92 15.25 13.59
N PHE A 160 -5.64 14.88 13.34
CA PHE A 160 -4.96 13.79 14.05
C PHE A 160 -3.74 14.27 14.86
N GLU A 161 -3.57 15.57 15.00
CA GLU A 161 -2.48 16.14 15.80
C GLU A 161 -2.67 15.87 17.31
N PRO A 162 -1.57 15.67 18.10
CA PRO A 162 -0.18 15.80 17.67
C PRO A 162 0.35 14.55 16.96
N LEU A 163 1.11 14.76 15.89
CA LEU A 163 1.74 13.73 15.10
C LEU A 163 3.19 13.45 15.54
N VAL A 164 3.89 12.57 14.82
CA VAL A 164 5.30 12.24 15.09
C VAL A 164 6.19 13.46 14.83
N GLY A 165 6.84 13.99 15.86
CA GLY A 165 7.67 15.19 15.78
C GLY A 165 8.94 15.02 14.94
N GLY A 166 9.57 16.16 14.61
CA GLY A 166 10.81 16.24 13.85
C GLY A 166 10.62 16.11 12.34
N VAL A 167 9.45 16.47 11.81
CA VAL A 167 9.17 16.57 10.38
C VAL A 167 9.14 18.03 9.95
N LYS A 168 9.74 18.33 8.82
CA LYS A 168 9.74 19.66 8.15
C LYS A 168 9.31 19.47 6.70
N PHE A 169 8.57 20.46 6.17
CA PHE A 169 8.10 20.50 4.79
C PHE A 169 8.78 21.62 4.04
#